data_84765480ffb8791d3610f3a7ae8ca279
#
_entry.id   84765480ffb8791d3610f3a7ae8ca279
#
_cell.length_a   1.000
_cell.length_b   1.000
_cell.length_c   1.000
_cell.angle_alpha   90.00
_cell.angle_beta   90.00
_cell.angle_gamma   90.00
#
_symmetry.space_group_name_H-M   'P 1'
#
loop_
_entity.id
_entity.type
_entity.pdbx_description
1 polymer ?
#
loop_
_entity_poly.entity_id
_entity_poly.type
_entity_poly.pdbx_seq_one_letter_code
_entity_poly.pdbx_strand_id
1 'polypeptide(L)'
;KVAKGRPLVNSVTGEEEKLEAILPLVKKYDVPVVAISNDETGISMDPDVRFAVAKKIVQRAADFGIPAHDIVVDPLVMPVGAMGSAGQQVFALVRRLREELGVNTTCGASNISFGLPQRHGINAAFLPMAITAGMTSAIMNPVRQPEMEAIRAANFLMNHDANGGEWIRFAKVLEAVEAGATFAEASAAASAATSGRRGGRRARSE
;
A
#
# COMPACT_ATOMS: atom_id res chain seq x y z
N LYS A 1 -6.62 11.24 -20.21
CA LYS A 1 -5.96 12.05 -21.30
C LYS A 1 -4.96 13.08 -20.78
N VAL A 2 -5.03 13.45 -19.48
CA VAL A 2 -4.15 14.49 -18.89
C VAL A 2 -3.00 13.89 -18.05
N ALA A 3 -3.12 12.65 -17.60
CA ALA A 3 -2.07 11.98 -16.84
C ALA A 3 -0.87 11.66 -17.74
N LYS A 4 0.34 11.91 -17.22
CA LYS A 4 1.60 11.49 -17.84
C LYS A 4 2.07 10.21 -17.18
N GLY A 5 2.56 9.24 -17.98
CA GLY A 5 2.98 7.93 -17.48
C GLY A 5 1.81 6.96 -17.28
N ARG A 6 1.95 6.02 -16.35
CA ARG A 6 1.01 4.93 -16.05
C ARG A 6 0.29 5.17 -14.72
N PRO A 7 -0.85 5.90 -14.71
CA PRO A 7 -1.57 6.21 -13.47
C PRO A 7 -2.29 4.98 -12.93
N LEU A 8 -2.51 4.95 -11.61
CA LEU A 8 -3.40 3.99 -10.96
C LEU A 8 -4.83 4.54 -11.00
N VAL A 9 -5.75 3.81 -11.63
CA VAL A 9 -7.18 4.15 -11.64
C VAL A 9 -7.79 3.80 -10.28
N ASN A 10 -8.46 4.74 -9.64
CA ASN A 10 -9.16 4.52 -8.37
C ASN A 10 -10.62 4.98 -8.54
N SER A 11 -11.61 4.06 -8.68
CA SER A 11 -11.53 2.61 -8.52
C SER A 11 -12.60 1.91 -9.33
N VAL A 12 -12.64 0.57 -9.27
CA VAL A 12 -13.75 -0.27 -9.74
C VAL A 12 -14.29 -1.09 -8.57
N THR A 13 -15.60 -1.37 -8.55
CA THR A 13 -16.28 -2.26 -7.59
C THR A 13 -16.71 -3.55 -8.27
N GLY A 14 -17.26 -4.50 -7.51
CA GLY A 14 -17.79 -5.76 -8.03
C GLY A 14 -19.13 -5.66 -8.75
N GLU A 15 -19.72 -4.45 -8.84
CA GLU A 15 -20.92 -4.18 -9.62
C GLU A 15 -20.69 -4.41 -11.11
N GLU A 16 -21.53 -5.23 -11.77
CA GLU A 16 -21.33 -5.58 -13.19
C GLU A 16 -21.28 -4.33 -14.08
N GLU A 17 -22.17 -3.37 -13.88
CA GLU A 17 -22.18 -2.11 -14.63
C GLU A 17 -20.83 -1.38 -14.52
N LYS A 18 -20.22 -1.36 -13.33
CA LYS A 18 -18.92 -0.71 -13.10
C LYS A 18 -17.78 -1.49 -13.74
N LEU A 19 -17.82 -2.81 -13.66
CA LEU A 19 -16.82 -3.68 -14.30
C LEU A 19 -16.83 -3.48 -15.82
N GLU A 20 -18.00 -3.50 -16.45
CA GLU A 20 -18.14 -3.29 -17.88
C GLU A 20 -17.78 -1.88 -18.36
N ALA A 21 -17.98 -0.88 -17.52
CA ALA A 21 -17.61 0.51 -17.85
C ALA A 21 -16.11 0.80 -17.68
N ILE A 22 -15.46 0.23 -16.66
CA ILE A 22 -14.10 0.62 -16.25
C ILE A 22 -13.03 -0.32 -16.80
N LEU A 23 -13.24 -1.66 -16.76
CA LEU A 23 -12.20 -2.61 -17.18
C LEU A 23 -11.76 -2.47 -18.64
N PRO A 24 -12.63 -2.19 -19.62
CA PRO A 24 -12.19 -1.89 -20.99
C PRO A 24 -11.28 -0.68 -21.09
N LEU A 25 -11.51 0.35 -20.25
CA LEU A 25 -10.65 1.55 -20.20
C LEU A 25 -9.30 1.24 -19.56
N VAL A 26 -9.29 0.47 -18.48
CA VAL A 26 -8.07 -0.03 -17.81
C VAL A 26 -7.21 -0.78 -18.82
N LYS A 27 -7.81 -1.71 -19.57
CA LYS A 27 -7.12 -2.46 -20.64
C LYS A 27 -6.64 -1.56 -21.76
N LYS A 28 -7.49 -0.67 -22.26
CA LYS A 28 -7.17 0.23 -23.39
C LYS A 28 -5.97 1.13 -23.10
N TYR A 29 -5.85 1.61 -21.85
CA TYR A 29 -4.78 2.53 -21.46
C TYR A 29 -3.59 1.83 -20.80
N ASP A 30 -3.63 0.52 -20.67
CA ASP A 30 -2.59 -0.31 -20.03
C ASP A 30 -2.20 0.25 -18.65
N VAL A 31 -3.17 0.42 -17.77
CA VAL A 31 -2.99 1.01 -16.43
C VAL A 31 -3.48 0.07 -15.33
N PRO A 32 -2.91 0.10 -14.13
CA PRO A 32 -3.44 -0.65 -12.99
C PRO A 32 -4.73 -0.01 -12.44
N VAL A 33 -5.53 -0.81 -11.73
CA VAL A 33 -6.79 -0.37 -11.12
C VAL A 33 -6.93 -0.85 -9.68
N VAL A 34 -7.44 0.04 -8.81
CA VAL A 34 -7.89 -0.34 -7.47
C VAL A 34 -9.24 -1.04 -7.59
N ALA A 35 -9.33 -2.23 -7.04
CA ALA A 35 -10.53 -3.06 -6.96
C ALA A 35 -11.08 -3.05 -5.53
N ILE A 36 -12.20 -2.37 -5.30
CA ILE A 36 -12.81 -2.29 -3.97
C ILE A 36 -13.71 -3.51 -3.75
N SER A 37 -13.52 -4.22 -2.63
CA SER A 37 -14.20 -5.49 -2.31
C SER A 37 -15.65 -5.31 -1.86
N ASN A 38 -16.46 -4.55 -2.62
CA ASN A 38 -17.90 -4.38 -2.47
C ASN A 38 -18.60 -4.51 -3.82
N ASP A 39 -19.88 -4.83 -3.81
CA ASP A 39 -20.73 -5.00 -4.99
C ASP A 39 -22.11 -4.36 -4.80
N GLU A 40 -23.08 -4.80 -5.60
CA GLU A 40 -24.47 -4.31 -5.59
C GLU A 40 -25.16 -4.46 -4.23
N THR A 41 -24.69 -5.38 -3.38
CA THR A 41 -25.21 -5.60 -2.03
C THR A 41 -24.63 -4.64 -0.99
N GLY A 42 -23.66 -3.83 -1.40
CA GLY A 42 -22.94 -2.88 -0.55
C GLY A 42 -21.68 -3.47 0.11
N ILE A 43 -21.27 -2.87 1.23
CA ILE A 43 -20.08 -3.31 1.96
C ILE A 43 -20.45 -4.39 2.95
N SER A 44 -20.00 -5.63 2.73
CA SER A 44 -20.21 -6.72 3.67
C SER A 44 -19.26 -6.62 4.87
N MET A 45 -19.77 -6.91 6.06
CA MET A 45 -18.97 -7.08 7.27
C MET A 45 -18.24 -8.44 7.31
N ASP A 46 -18.68 -9.41 6.49
CA ASP A 46 -18.10 -10.73 6.38
C ASP A 46 -16.86 -10.69 5.44
N PRO A 47 -15.65 -11.06 5.92
CA PRO A 47 -14.45 -11.10 5.11
C PRO A 47 -14.51 -12.13 3.97
N ASP A 48 -15.29 -13.23 4.12
CA ASP A 48 -15.44 -14.22 3.06
C ASP A 48 -16.25 -13.69 1.88
N VAL A 49 -17.28 -12.90 2.16
CA VAL A 49 -18.04 -12.20 1.11
C VAL A 49 -17.16 -11.19 0.40
N ARG A 50 -16.38 -10.39 1.13
CA ARG A 50 -15.42 -9.44 0.53
C ARG A 50 -14.36 -10.15 -0.32
N PHE A 51 -13.87 -11.31 0.11
CA PHE A 51 -12.97 -12.12 -0.69
C PHE A 51 -13.62 -12.63 -1.98
N ALA A 52 -14.87 -13.11 -1.90
CA ALA A 52 -15.60 -13.57 -3.08
C ALA A 52 -15.82 -12.45 -4.11
N VAL A 53 -16.14 -11.23 -3.65
CA VAL A 53 -16.23 -10.05 -4.53
C VAL A 53 -14.89 -9.71 -5.16
N ALA A 54 -13.79 -9.70 -4.39
CA ALA A 54 -12.46 -9.48 -4.95
C ALA A 54 -12.10 -10.52 -6.01
N LYS A 55 -12.39 -11.80 -5.77
CA LYS A 55 -12.18 -12.88 -6.72
C LYS A 55 -13.01 -12.69 -8.00
N LYS A 56 -14.28 -12.27 -7.88
CA LYS A 56 -15.13 -11.90 -9.02
C LYS A 56 -14.47 -10.82 -9.87
N ILE A 57 -14.01 -9.72 -9.24
CA ILE A 57 -13.36 -8.61 -9.96
C ILE A 57 -12.10 -9.09 -10.69
N VAL A 58 -11.25 -9.90 -10.04
CA VAL A 58 -10.02 -10.44 -10.64
C VAL A 58 -10.33 -11.34 -11.83
N GLN A 59 -11.36 -12.19 -11.75
CA GLN A 59 -11.80 -13.04 -12.85
C GLN A 59 -12.31 -12.20 -14.03
N ARG A 60 -13.17 -11.21 -13.75
CA ARG A 60 -13.67 -10.29 -14.78
C ARG A 60 -12.54 -9.49 -15.43
N ALA A 61 -11.55 -9.06 -14.66
CA ALA A 61 -10.37 -8.40 -15.21
C ALA A 61 -9.57 -9.31 -16.14
N ALA A 62 -9.42 -10.58 -15.78
CA ALA A 62 -8.76 -11.57 -16.64
C ALA A 62 -9.51 -11.79 -17.96
N ASP A 63 -10.85 -11.77 -17.99
CA ASP A 63 -11.66 -11.85 -19.21
C ASP A 63 -11.35 -10.70 -20.18
N PHE A 64 -11.00 -9.51 -19.67
CA PHE A 64 -10.52 -8.36 -20.46
C PHE A 64 -9.00 -8.43 -20.75
N GLY A 65 -8.30 -9.49 -20.33
CA GLY A 65 -6.85 -9.65 -20.52
C GLY A 65 -6.02 -8.67 -19.66
N ILE A 66 -6.52 -8.28 -18.47
CA ILE A 66 -5.80 -7.49 -17.48
C ILE A 66 -5.10 -8.46 -16.53
N PRO A 67 -3.76 -8.39 -16.39
CA PRO A 67 -3.03 -9.33 -15.54
C PRO A 67 -3.26 -9.04 -14.04
N ALA A 68 -3.18 -10.07 -13.20
CA ALA A 68 -3.43 -9.97 -11.75
C ALA A 68 -2.54 -8.93 -11.05
N HIS A 69 -1.30 -8.73 -11.51
CA HIS A 69 -0.39 -7.73 -10.92
C HIS A 69 -0.80 -6.28 -11.17
N ASP A 70 -1.72 -6.03 -12.11
CA ASP A 70 -2.32 -4.71 -12.35
C ASP A 70 -3.62 -4.49 -11.57
N ILE A 71 -4.08 -5.50 -10.84
CA ILE A 71 -5.20 -5.38 -9.92
C ILE A 71 -4.67 -5.11 -8.50
N VAL A 72 -5.13 -4.02 -7.91
CA VAL A 72 -4.75 -3.60 -6.55
C VAL A 72 -6.00 -3.66 -5.68
N VAL A 73 -6.20 -4.75 -4.95
CA VAL A 73 -7.42 -4.96 -4.17
C VAL A 73 -7.41 -4.15 -2.88
N ASP A 74 -8.48 -3.38 -2.65
CA ASP A 74 -8.77 -2.77 -1.35
C ASP A 74 -9.70 -3.74 -0.56
N PRO A 75 -9.21 -4.33 0.56
CA PRO A 75 -9.99 -5.26 1.38
C PRO A 75 -11.04 -4.58 2.25
N LEU A 76 -11.17 -3.25 2.19
CA LEU A 76 -12.05 -2.43 3.02
C LEU A 76 -11.71 -2.53 4.52
N VAL A 77 -10.78 -1.68 4.96
CA VAL A 77 -10.42 -1.56 6.37
C VAL A 77 -11.53 -0.88 7.16
N MET A 78 -12.17 -1.64 8.06
CA MET A 78 -13.22 -1.14 8.94
C MET A 78 -12.61 -0.50 10.20
N PRO A 79 -13.30 0.49 10.81
CA PRO A 79 -12.84 1.10 12.06
C PRO A 79 -12.84 0.10 13.22
N VAL A 80 -11.69 -0.06 13.90
CA VAL A 80 -11.59 -0.97 15.06
C VAL A 80 -12.44 -0.52 16.23
N GLY A 81 -12.76 0.77 16.33
CA GLY A 81 -13.68 1.29 17.34
C GLY A 81 -15.13 0.86 17.12
N ALA A 82 -15.54 0.56 15.89
CA ALA A 82 -16.87 0.04 15.56
C ALA A 82 -16.90 -1.50 15.51
N MET A 83 -15.78 -2.11 15.13
CA MET A 83 -15.64 -3.56 14.98
C MET A 83 -14.30 -4.02 15.58
N GLY A 84 -14.29 -4.56 16.78
CA GLY A 84 -13.07 -4.97 17.48
C GLY A 84 -12.18 -5.98 16.71
N SER A 85 -12.79 -6.81 15.85
CA SER A 85 -12.08 -7.79 15.00
C SER A 85 -11.56 -7.22 13.68
N ALA A 86 -11.79 -5.94 13.35
CA ALA A 86 -11.49 -5.34 12.05
C ALA A 86 -10.03 -5.55 11.61
N GLY A 87 -9.06 -5.37 12.51
CA GLY A 87 -7.65 -5.59 12.23
C GLY A 87 -7.36 -7.05 11.85
N GLN A 88 -7.85 -8.00 12.65
CA GLN A 88 -7.64 -9.43 12.39
C GLN A 88 -8.27 -9.87 11.05
N GLN A 89 -9.50 -9.40 10.77
CA GLN A 89 -10.18 -9.71 9.52
C GLN A 89 -9.42 -9.19 8.30
N VAL A 90 -8.93 -7.94 8.34
CA VAL A 90 -8.19 -7.37 7.22
C VAL A 90 -6.85 -8.08 7.00
N PHE A 91 -6.13 -8.47 8.07
CA PHE A 91 -4.89 -9.21 7.93
C PHE A 91 -5.10 -10.60 7.32
N ALA A 92 -6.14 -11.31 7.75
CA ALA A 92 -6.50 -12.60 7.17
C ALA A 92 -6.89 -12.46 5.69
N LEU A 93 -7.71 -11.47 5.35
CA LEU A 93 -8.14 -11.21 3.99
C LEU A 93 -6.96 -10.83 3.07
N VAL A 94 -6.05 -9.98 3.54
CA VAL A 94 -4.85 -9.60 2.79
C VAL A 94 -3.97 -10.82 2.46
N ARG A 95 -3.75 -11.74 3.42
CA ARG A 95 -3.00 -12.99 3.15
C ARG A 95 -3.67 -13.79 2.04
N ARG A 96 -4.98 -14.02 2.11
CA ARG A 96 -5.72 -14.76 1.09
C ARG A 96 -5.65 -14.10 -0.28
N LEU A 97 -5.79 -12.78 -0.35
CA LEU A 97 -5.67 -12.03 -1.61
C LEU A 97 -4.28 -12.22 -2.25
N ARG A 98 -3.23 -12.24 -1.44
CA ARG A 98 -1.85 -12.46 -1.91
C ARG A 98 -1.59 -13.91 -2.30
N GLU A 99 -1.99 -14.85 -1.47
CA GLU A 99 -1.67 -16.28 -1.63
C GLU A 99 -2.56 -16.96 -2.68
N GLU A 100 -3.88 -16.67 -2.68
CA GLU A 100 -4.85 -17.35 -3.53
C GLU A 100 -5.06 -16.64 -4.89
N LEU A 101 -4.95 -15.29 -4.94
CA LEU A 101 -5.23 -14.53 -6.16
C LEU A 101 -3.98 -13.89 -6.78
N GLY A 102 -2.85 -13.80 -6.07
CA GLY A 102 -1.61 -13.21 -6.56
C GLY A 102 -1.68 -11.71 -6.88
N VAL A 103 -2.69 -11.01 -6.36
CA VAL A 103 -2.94 -9.60 -6.63
C VAL A 103 -2.16 -8.67 -5.70
N ASN A 104 -1.98 -7.42 -6.09
CA ASN A 104 -1.54 -6.36 -5.20
C ASN A 104 -2.68 -5.90 -4.29
N THR A 105 -2.34 -5.25 -3.17
CA THR A 105 -3.32 -4.80 -2.17
C THR A 105 -3.04 -3.37 -1.75
N THR A 106 -4.10 -2.63 -1.40
CA THR A 106 -4.03 -1.30 -0.82
C THR A 106 -5.12 -1.11 0.21
N CYS A 107 -5.06 -0.05 0.99
CA CYS A 107 -6.18 0.35 1.85
C CYS A 107 -6.10 1.83 2.21
N GLY A 108 -7.22 2.42 2.58
CA GLY A 108 -7.26 3.67 3.34
C GLY A 108 -6.79 3.41 4.78
N ALA A 109 -5.48 3.51 5.05
CA ALA A 109 -4.87 3.03 6.29
C ALA A 109 -5.42 3.71 7.55
N SER A 110 -5.82 4.98 7.46
CA SER A 110 -6.38 5.72 8.59
C SER A 110 -7.80 5.28 8.98
N ASN A 111 -8.46 4.47 8.17
CA ASN A 111 -9.81 3.95 8.48
C ASN A 111 -9.79 3.09 9.74
N ILE A 112 -8.73 2.32 9.98
CA ILE A 112 -8.61 1.43 11.15
C ILE A 112 -8.85 2.17 12.47
N SER A 113 -8.40 3.40 12.58
CA SER A 113 -8.46 4.23 13.79
C SER A 113 -9.58 5.27 13.77
N PHE A 114 -10.49 5.22 12.77
CA PHE A 114 -11.51 6.25 12.62
C PHE A 114 -12.38 6.39 13.89
N GLY A 115 -12.62 7.63 14.33
CA GLY A 115 -13.39 7.95 15.51
C GLY A 115 -12.65 7.80 16.85
N LEU A 116 -11.41 7.30 16.87
CA LEU A 116 -10.64 7.08 18.10
C LEU A 116 -9.68 8.25 18.40
N PRO A 117 -9.33 8.48 19.67
CA PRO A 117 -8.25 9.41 20.02
C PRO A 117 -6.87 8.80 19.68
N GLN A 118 -5.84 9.64 19.65
CA GLN A 118 -4.44 9.22 19.44
C GLN A 118 -4.23 8.31 18.22
N ARG A 119 -4.91 8.61 17.13
CA ARG A 119 -5.00 7.80 15.91
C ARG A 119 -3.65 7.40 15.33
N HIS A 120 -2.63 8.28 15.44
CA HIS A 120 -1.31 8.03 14.86
C HIS A 120 -0.62 6.80 15.45
N GLY A 121 -0.78 6.55 16.76
CA GLY A 121 -0.26 5.35 17.41
C GLY A 121 -0.91 4.07 16.87
N ILE A 122 -2.24 4.09 16.68
CA ILE A 122 -2.97 2.95 16.13
C ILE A 122 -2.57 2.71 14.67
N ASN A 123 -2.49 3.77 13.86
CA ASN A 123 -2.08 3.66 12.46
C ASN A 123 -0.65 3.14 12.34
N ALA A 124 0.28 3.65 13.16
CA ALA A 124 1.67 3.22 13.18
C ALA A 124 1.83 1.74 13.60
N ALA A 125 0.97 1.23 14.47
CA ALA A 125 0.94 -0.19 14.81
C ALA A 125 0.30 -1.05 13.71
N PHE A 126 -0.79 -0.57 13.12
CA PHE A 126 -1.53 -1.30 12.06
C PHE A 126 -0.68 -1.55 10.81
N LEU A 127 0.06 -0.53 10.35
CA LEU A 127 0.81 -0.59 9.10
C LEU A 127 1.86 -1.71 9.05
N PRO A 128 2.74 -1.90 10.06
CA PRO A 128 3.65 -3.05 10.12
C PRO A 128 2.93 -4.40 10.12
N MET A 129 1.82 -4.51 10.84
CA MET A 129 1.02 -5.74 10.87
C MET A 129 0.40 -6.04 9.50
N ALA A 130 -0.08 -5.01 8.80
CA ALA A 130 -0.60 -5.14 7.44
C ALA A 130 0.50 -5.52 6.42
N ILE A 131 1.70 -4.94 6.52
CA ILE A 131 2.87 -5.31 5.70
C ILE A 131 3.22 -6.78 5.92
N THR A 132 3.29 -7.24 7.18
CA THR A 132 3.55 -8.66 7.52
C THR A 132 2.47 -9.59 6.97
N ALA A 133 1.22 -9.13 6.88
CA ALA A 133 0.13 -9.88 6.25
C ALA A 133 0.21 -9.91 4.71
N GLY A 134 1.08 -9.11 4.09
CA GLY A 134 1.27 -9.05 2.64
C GLY A 134 0.69 -7.81 1.96
N MET A 135 0.29 -6.77 2.70
CA MET A 135 -0.15 -5.48 2.14
C MET A 135 0.98 -4.85 1.31
N THR A 136 0.69 -4.51 0.05
CA THR A 136 1.72 -4.00 -0.88
C THR A 136 1.75 -2.48 -0.98
N SER A 137 0.66 -1.81 -0.65
CA SER A 137 0.56 -0.36 -0.65
C SER A 137 -0.50 0.14 0.33
N ALA A 138 -0.51 1.44 0.62
CA ALA A 138 -1.52 2.08 1.45
C ALA A 138 -1.78 3.52 1.00
N ILE A 139 -3.03 3.94 1.06
CA ILE A 139 -3.44 5.33 0.91
C ILE A 139 -3.38 5.97 2.29
N MET A 140 -2.43 6.88 2.50
CA MET A 140 -2.19 7.49 3.80
C MET A 140 -1.55 8.88 3.67
N ASN A 141 -1.41 9.59 4.77
CA ASN A 141 -0.67 10.85 4.80
C ASN A 141 0.84 10.59 4.99
N PRO A 142 1.68 10.77 3.95
CA PRO A 142 3.11 10.45 4.01
C PRO A 142 3.95 11.44 4.83
N VAL A 143 3.37 12.57 5.29
CA VAL A 143 4.09 13.52 6.15
C VAL A 143 3.92 13.21 7.64
N ARG A 144 3.21 12.14 7.99
CA ARG A 144 3.07 11.70 9.38
C ARG A 144 4.26 10.82 9.76
N GLN A 145 5.16 11.39 10.56
CA GLN A 145 6.41 10.73 10.93
C GLN A 145 6.21 9.38 11.62
N PRO A 146 5.32 9.20 12.63
CA PRO A 146 5.18 7.91 13.30
C PRO A 146 4.80 6.76 12.36
N GLU A 147 3.88 7.00 11.43
CA GLU A 147 3.45 6.00 10.45
C GLU A 147 4.57 5.69 9.44
N MET A 148 5.28 6.72 8.94
CA MET A 148 6.36 6.53 7.98
C MET A 148 7.57 5.82 8.59
N GLU A 149 7.89 6.11 9.85
CA GLU A 149 8.92 5.42 10.61
C GLU A 149 8.58 3.95 10.79
N ALA A 150 7.35 3.64 11.21
CA ALA A 150 6.87 2.28 11.39
C ALA A 150 6.91 1.47 10.08
N ILE A 151 6.52 2.07 8.93
CA ILE A 151 6.58 1.42 7.62
C ILE A 151 8.04 1.11 7.24
N ARG A 152 8.97 2.04 7.40
CA ARG A 152 10.37 1.84 7.03
C ARG A 152 11.05 0.79 7.89
N ALA A 153 10.78 0.81 9.21
CA ALA A 153 11.26 -0.21 10.13
C ALA A 153 10.70 -1.60 9.74
N ALA A 154 9.40 -1.69 9.44
CA ALA A 154 8.79 -2.94 9.00
C ALA A 154 9.39 -3.45 7.68
N ASN A 155 9.59 -2.59 6.69
CA ASN A 155 10.23 -2.97 5.43
C ASN A 155 11.66 -3.49 5.62
N PHE A 156 12.42 -2.90 6.54
CA PHE A 156 13.75 -3.40 6.88
C PHE A 156 13.68 -4.78 7.57
N LEU A 157 12.82 -4.93 8.57
CA LEU A 157 12.62 -6.20 9.28
C LEU A 157 12.11 -7.33 8.37
N MET A 158 11.27 -7.00 7.38
CA MET A 158 10.75 -7.95 6.40
C MET A 158 11.69 -8.19 5.20
N ASN A 159 12.91 -7.64 5.23
CA ASN A 159 13.90 -7.71 4.14
C ASN A 159 13.43 -7.14 2.80
N HIS A 160 12.46 -6.21 2.83
CA HIS A 160 12.06 -5.44 1.66
C HIS A 160 13.04 -4.28 1.38
N ASP A 161 13.74 -3.81 2.41
CA ASP A 161 14.87 -2.86 2.34
C ASP A 161 16.18 -3.62 2.53
N ALA A 162 16.73 -4.15 1.45
CA ALA A 162 17.96 -4.92 1.47
C ALA A 162 19.12 -4.11 2.08
N ASN A 163 19.75 -4.66 3.12
CA ASN A 163 20.82 -4.04 3.90
C ASN A 163 20.42 -2.76 4.67
N GLY A 164 19.15 -2.47 4.83
CA GLY A 164 18.64 -1.32 5.60
C GLY A 164 18.99 0.06 5.01
N GLY A 165 19.22 0.12 3.69
CA GLY A 165 19.68 1.37 3.06
C GLY A 165 18.69 2.51 3.16
N GLU A 166 17.41 2.23 3.01
CA GLU A 166 16.31 3.21 3.14
C GLU A 166 16.12 3.61 4.61
N TRP A 167 16.18 2.64 5.54
CA TRP A 167 16.11 2.90 6.96
C TRP A 167 17.24 3.81 7.44
N ILE A 168 18.49 3.46 7.11
CA ILE A 168 19.69 4.24 7.52
C ILE A 168 19.61 5.66 6.95
N ARG A 169 19.17 5.83 5.70
CA ARG A 169 19.00 7.15 5.10
C ARG A 169 17.95 7.97 5.84
N PHE A 170 16.82 7.36 6.17
CA PHE A 170 15.74 8.01 6.89
C PHE A 170 16.16 8.40 8.31
N ALA A 171 16.81 7.52 9.06
CA ALA A 171 17.31 7.81 10.39
C ALA A 171 18.26 9.01 10.40
N LYS A 172 19.19 9.09 9.44
CA LYS A 172 20.10 10.25 9.30
C LYS A 172 19.37 11.56 9.01
N VAL A 173 18.26 11.51 8.25
CA VAL A 173 17.41 12.69 8.03
C VAL A 173 16.78 13.15 9.35
N LEU A 174 16.25 12.22 10.15
CA LEU A 174 15.64 12.55 11.44
C LEU A 174 16.67 13.13 12.41
N GLU A 175 17.84 12.50 12.55
CA GLU A 175 18.95 13.00 13.39
C GLU A 175 19.37 14.44 13.00
N ALA A 176 19.48 14.73 11.70
CA ALA A 176 19.81 16.06 11.23
C ALA A 176 18.70 17.09 11.50
N VAL A 177 17.44 16.69 11.39
CA VAL A 177 16.30 17.56 11.73
C VAL A 177 16.25 17.84 13.24
N GLU A 178 16.49 16.86 14.08
CA GLU A 178 16.61 17.02 15.53
C GLU A 178 17.77 17.95 15.91
N ALA A 179 18.86 17.93 15.11
CA ALA A 179 20.00 18.85 15.27
C ALA A 179 19.75 20.26 14.68
N GLY A 180 18.55 20.55 14.17
CA GLY A 180 18.11 21.87 13.71
C GLY A 180 18.16 22.10 12.20
N ALA A 181 18.49 21.09 11.37
CA ALA A 181 18.37 21.20 9.93
C ALA A 181 16.90 21.15 9.46
N THR A 182 16.60 21.78 8.35
CA THR A 182 15.30 21.57 7.71
C THR A 182 15.23 20.17 7.09
N PHE A 183 14.03 19.60 6.97
CA PHE A 183 13.85 18.30 6.35
C PHE A 183 14.37 18.24 4.90
N ALA A 184 14.26 19.35 4.17
CA ALA A 184 14.77 19.45 2.79
C ALA A 184 16.30 19.37 2.73
N GLU A 185 17.02 20.11 3.58
CA GLU A 185 18.49 20.08 3.69
C GLU A 185 19.00 18.70 4.11
N ALA A 186 18.39 18.13 5.17
CA ALA A 186 18.73 16.80 5.66
C ALA A 186 18.53 15.71 4.60
N SER A 187 17.41 15.77 3.87
CA SER A 187 17.09 14.84 2.78
C SER A 187 18.05 14.94 1.61
N ALA A 188 18.45 16.15 1.21
CA ALA A 188 19.43 16.40 0.15
C ALA A 188 20.81 15.85 0.53
N ALA A 189 21.27 16.11 1.76
CA ALA A 189 22.54 15.61 2.30
C ALA A 189 22.59 14.07 2.35
N ALA A 190 21.51 13.43 2.84
CA ALA A 190 21.39 11.98 2.91
C ALA A 190 21.39 11.31 1.52
N SER A 191 20.80 11.96 0.52
CA SER A 191 20.78 11.48 -0.88
C SER A 191 22.15 11.60 -1.55
N ALA A 192 22.89 12.70 -1.34
CA ALA A 192 24.23 12.92 -1.87
C ALA A 192 25.25 11.88 -1.34
N ALA A 193 25.16 11.54 -0.03
CA ALA A 193 26.02 10.54 0.60
C ALA A 193 25.85 9.13 0.02
N THR A 194 24.69 8.82 -0.55
CA THR A 194 24.39 7.50 -1.16
C THR A 194 24.92 7.41 -2.59
N SER A 195 24.92 8.51 -3.34
CA SER A 195 25.45 8.55 -4.72
C SER A 195 26.98 8.45 -4.75
N GLY A 196 27.68 9.03 -3.78
CA GLY A 196 29.15 8.96 -3.68
C GLY A 196 29.70 7.55 -3.42
N ARG A 197 28.95 6.68 -2.71
CA ARG A 197 29.34 5.28 -2.44
C ARG A 197 29.22 4.34 -3.64
N ARG A 198 28.35 4.63 -4.62
CA ARG A 198 28.22 3.85 -5.86
C ARG A 198 29.38 4.11 -6.85
N GLY A 199 29.99 5.30 -6.84
CA GLY A 199 31.15 5.64 -7.66
C GLY A 199 32.45 4.98 -7.20
N GLY A 200 32.65 4.82 -5.88
CA GLY A 200 33.88 4.28 -5.31
C GLY A 200 34.05 2.75 -5.41
N ARG A 201 32.99 1.99 -5.68
CA ARG A 201 33.05 0.53 -5.84
C ARG A 201 33.43 0.06 -7.27
N ARG A 202 33.26 0.93 -8.28
CA ARG A 202 33.68 0.63 -9.66
C ARG A 202 35.17 0.87 -9.95
N ALA A 203 35.89 1.60 -9.09
CA ALA A 203 37.30 1.93 -9.27
C ALA A 203 38.27 0.94 -8.57
N ARG A 204 37.82 -0.17 -8.00
CA ARG A 204 38.67 -1.17 -7.31
C ARG A 204 38.60 -2.57 -7.92
N SER A 205 38.13 -2.71 -9.14
CA SER A 205 38.11 -3.98 -9.90
C SER A 205 38.73 -3.85 -11.28
N GLU A 206 39.87 -3.13 -11.37
CA GLU A 206 40.84 -3.21 -12.46
C GLU A 206 42.20 -3.57 -11.87
#